data_788bd58798ac8c03a30629a9065a445a
#
_entry.id   788bd58798ac8c03a30629a9065a445a
#
_cell.length_a   1.000
_cell.length_b   1.000
_cell.length_c   1.000
_cell.angle_alpha   90.00
_cell.angle_beta   90.00
_cell.angle_gamma   90.00
#
_symmetry.space_group_name_H-M   'P 1'
#
loop_
_entity.id
_entity.type
_entity.pdbx_description
1 polymer ?
#
loop_
_entity_poly.entity_id
_entity_poly.type
_entity_poly.pdbx_seq_one_letter_code
_entity_poly.pdbx_strand_id
1 'polypeptide(L)'
;MTAPILEVRDLDVRYGTSQALFGVSLAVEPGTVVAVLGANGAGKSTLARAIAGLVPPSAGRVTFDGRDITRHPAHRIRRMGLTYIPEGRGIFPRLSVVDNLRMAVAQERRADRPDAIARAVDRFPVLGQRSNQLAGSLSGGEQQMLALARALAVSPKLVIADEMSLGLAPLVAESVFEGLDDARRSGITIVLSEQFVHRALEMADSCLILTRGHVGWTGAAGEAGQEVIDRYLGEADAPTPAGLANGLQ
;
A
#
# COMPACT_ATOMS: atom_id res chain seq x y z
N MET A 1 -25.52 -2.76 6.68
CA MET A 1 -24.15 -2.89 6.10
C MET A 1 -23.81 -1.54 5.50
N THR A 2 -22.73 -0.93 5.95
CA THR A 2 -22.19 0.32 5.36
C THR A 2 -21.70 0.02 3.94
N ALA A 3 -21.81 0.97 3.02
CA ALA A 3 -21.26 0.80 1.69
C ALA A 3 -19.71 0.84 1.76
N PRO A 4 -18.99 -0.03 1.01
CA PRO A 4 -17.54 -0.04 1.01
C PRO A 4 -16.97 1.31 0.53
N ILE A 5 -15.88 1.77 1.17
CA ILE A 5 -15.18 2.99 0.77
C ILE A 5 -14.39 2.78 -0.53
N LEU A 6 -13.88 1.56 -0.73
CA LEU A 6 -13.21 1.15 -1.96
C LEU A 6 -13.84 -0.17 -2.44
N GLU A 7 -14.20 -0.21 -3.70
CA GLU A 7 -14.68 -1.41 -4.36
C GLU A 7 -13.96 -1.60 -5.69
N VAL A 8 -13.37 -2.76 -5.87
CA VAL A 8 -12.72 -3.22 -7.10
C VAL A 8 -13.54 -4.39 -7.62
N ARG A 9 -13.97 -4.36 -8.89
CA ARG A 9 -14.76 -5.42 -9.53
C ARG A 9 -14.10 -5.89 -10.81
N ASP A 10 -13.80 -7.17 -10.89
CA ASP A 10 -13.32 -7.91 -12.07
C ASP A 10 -12.16 -7.18 -12.77
N LEU A 11 -11.19 -6.70 -11.98
CA LEU A 11 -10.11 -5.85 -12.46
C LEU A 11 -9.07 -6.65 -13.24
N ASP A 12 -8.93 -6.33 -14.51
CA ASP A 12 -7.84 -6.79 -15.37
C ASP A 12 -6.81 -5.68 -15.56
N VAL A 13 -5.52 -6.04 -15.45
CA VAL A 13 -4.42 -5.10 -15.71
C VAL A 13 -3.38 -5.77 -16.61
N ARG A 14 -2.91 -5.02 -17.63
CA ARG A 14 -1.91 -5.48 -18.57
C ARG A 14 -0.75 -4.50 -18.70
N TYR A 15 0.44 -5.02 -18.91
CA TYR A 15 1.65 -4.29 -19.31
C TYR A 15 2.05 -4.76 -20.71
N GLY A 16 1.70 -3.97 -21.72
CA GLY A 16 1.84 -4.41 -23.10
C GLY A 16 1.05 -5.69 -23.39
N THR A 17 1.72 -6.75 -23.80
CA THR A 17 1.10 -8.06 -24.09
C THR A 17 0.91 -8.92 -22.82
N SER A 18 1.61 -8.64 -21.73
CA SER A 18 1.56 -9.44 -20.50
C SER A 18 0.42 -9.00 -19.59
N GLN A 19 -0.44 -9.94 -19.21
CA GLN A 19 -1.48 -9.68 -18.20
C GLN A 19 -0.92 -9.93 -16.82
N ALA A 20 -1.15 -9.00 -15.90
CA ALA A 20 -0.66 -9.03 -14.54
C ALA A 20 -1.76 -9.28 -13.50
N LEU A 21 -3.01 -8.88 -13.79
CA LEU A 21 -4.17 -9.17 -12.96
C LEU A 21 -5.30 -9.74 -13.82
N PHE A 22 -6.04 -10.69 -13.26
CA PHE A 22 -7.08 -11.46 -13.94
C PHE A 22 -8.36 -11.45 -13.10
N GLY A 23 -9.29 -10.52 -13.39
CA GLY A 23 -10.60 -10.45 -12.75
C GLY A 23 -10.56 -10.24 -11.23
N VAL A 24 -9.60 -9.46 -10.73
CA VAL A 24 -9.44 -9.25 -9.27
C VAL A 24 -10.58 -8.41 -8.73
N SER A 25 -11.25 -8.91 -7.68
CA SER A 25 -12.30 -8.20 -6.97
C SER A 25 -11.95 -8.06 -5.48
N LEU A 26 -12.23 -6.88 -4.90
CA LEU A 26 -11.93 -6.51 -3.52
C LEU A 26 -12.92 -5.46 -3.04
N ALA A 27 -13.40 -5.59 -1.80
CA ALA A 27 -14.18 -4.58 -1.11
C ALA A 27 -13.50 -4.20 0.21
N VAL A 28 -13.46 -2.90 0.52
CA VAL A 28 -12.84 -2.36 1.74
C VAL A 28 -13.86 -1.47 2.44
N GLU A 29 -14.18 -1.83 3.68
CA GLU A 29 -15.11 -1.06 4.51
C GLU A 29 -14.39 0.17 5.11
N PRO A 30 -15.14 1.28 5.38
CA PRO A 30 -14.54 2.45 6.02
C PRO A 30 -13.92 2.13 7.39
N GLY A 31 -12.72 2.65 7.65
CA GLY A 31 -12.02 2.51 8.94
C GLY A 31 -11.41 1.13 9.19
N THR A 32 -11.42 0.22 8.20
CA THR A 32 -10.82 -1.11 8.32
C THR A 32 -9.44 -1.18 7.67
N VAL A 33 -8.71 -2.23 8.01
CA VAL A 33 -7.44 -2.61 7.39
C VAL A 33 -7.64 -3.88 6.58
N VAL A 34 -7.30 -3.84 5.30
CA VAL A 34 -7.29 -5.00 4.41
C VAL A 34 -5.87 -5.33 4.01
N ALA A 35 -5.40 -6.53 4.34
CA ALA A 35 -4.10 -7.04 3.88
C ALA A 35 -4.22 -7.67 2.50
N VAL A 36 -3.36 -7.24 1.57
CA VAL A 36 -3.15 -7.87 0.27
C VAL A 36 -1.85 -8.65 0.32
N LEU A 37 -1.96 -9.96 0.43
CA LEU A 37 -0.85 -10.88 0.61
C LEU A 37 -0.53 -11.60 -0.70
N GLY A 38 0.68 -12.13 -0.81
CA GLY A 38 1.12 -12.86 -2.01
C GLY A 38 2.63 -12.82 -2.15
N ALA A 39 3.17 -13.79 -2.86
CA ALA A 39 4.59 -13.83 -3.20
C ALA A 39 5.03 -12.63 -4.07
N ASN A 40 6.34 -12.45 -4.23
CA ASN A 40 6.89 -11.48 -5.16
C ASN A 40 6.39 -11.78 -6.59
N GLY A 41 5.92 -10.75 -7.27
CA GLY A 41 5.32 -10.90 -8.59
C GLY A 41 3.87 -11.41 -8.61
N ALA A 42 3.22 -11.63 -7.46
CA ALA A 42 1.82 -12.07 -7.40
C ALA A 42 0.80 -11.05 -7.93
N GLY A 43 1.20 -9.77 -8.09
CA GLY A 43 0.34 -8.71 -8.59
C GLY A 43 -0.06 -7.64 -7.57
N LYS A 44 0.44 -7.72 -6.32
CA LYS A 44 0.12 -6.79 -5.23
C LYS A 44 0.32 -5.33 -5.62
N SER A 45 1.54 -4.95 -6.01
CA SER A 45 1.86 -3.58 -6.42
C SER A 45 1.12 -3.16 -7.70
N THR A 46 0.78 -4.11 -8.58
CA THR A 46 -0.03 -3.82 -9.77
C THR A 46 -1.46 -3.43 -9.36
N LEU A 47 -2.07 -4.17 -8.41
CA LEU A 47 -3.38 -3.84 -7.85
C LEU A 47 -3.36 -2.46 -7.19
N ALA A 48 -2.37 -2.20 -6.32
CA ALA A 48 -2.18 -0.92 -5.65
C ALA A 48 -2.05 0.25 -6.65
N ARG A 49 -1.22 0.10 -7.69
CA ARG A 49 -1.01 1.11 -8.74
C ARG A 49 -2.25 1.32 -9.60
N ALA A 50 -3.01 0.27 -9.90
CA ALA A 50 -4.24 0.38 -10.67
C ALA A 50 -5.30 1.16 -9.89
N ILE A 51 -5.50 0.84 -8.60
CA ILE A 51 -6.42 1.57 -7.71
C ILE A 51 -6.00 3.04 -7.58
N ALA A 52 -4.70 3.32 -7.45
CA ALA A 52 -4.15 4.67 -7.35
C ALA A 52 -4.17 5.47 -8.67
N GLY A 53 -4.61 4.88 -9.79
CA GLY A 53 -4.69 5.53 -11.10
C GLY A 53 -3.32 5.78 -11.76
N LEU A 54 -2.30 5.00 -11.39
CA LEU A 54 -0.96 5.02 -11.96
C LEU A 54 -0.84 4.06 -13.16
N VAL A 55 -1.64 3.01 -13.18
CA VAL A 55 -1.74 2.04 -14.27
C VAL A 55 -3.21 1.91 -14.66
N PRO A 56 -3.60 2.19 -15.90
CA PRO A 56 -4.99 2.05 -16.31
C PRO A 56 -5.36 0.57 -16.41
N PRO A 57 -6.50 0.13 -15.84
CA PRO A 57 -6.99 -1.22 -16.03
C PRO A 57 -7.45 -1.43 -17.48
N SER A 58 -7.31 -2.67 -17.99
CA SER A 58 -7.81 -3.08 -19.31
C SER A 58 -9.29 -3.46 -19.27
N ALA A 59 -9.78 -3.97 -18.13
CA ALA A 59 -11.19 -4.26 -17.86
C ALA A 59 -11.49 -4.11 -16.37
N GLY A 60 -12.77 -4.18 -16.01
CA GLY A 60 -13.23 -4.06 -14.64
C GLY A 60 -13.49 -2.61 -14.22
N ARG A 61 -13.75 -2.43 -12.92
CA ARG A 61 -14.13 -1.14 -12.35
C ARG A 61 -13.51 -0.94 -10.97
N VAL A 62 -13.14 0.30 -10.68
CA VAL A 62 -12.71 0.77 -9.36
C VAL A 62 -13.62 1.90 -8.91
N THR A 63 -14.27 1.72 -7.77
CA THR A 63 -15.13 2.73 -7.13
C THR A 63 -14.51 3.15 -5.81
N PHE A 64 -14.38 4.46 -5.58
CA PHE A 64 -13.88 5.03 -4.33
C PHE A 64 -14.84 6.08 -3.81
N ASP A 65 -15.25 5.95 -2.54
CA ASP A 65 -16.22 6.84 -1.87
C ASP A 65 -17.49 7.05 -2.73
N GLY A 66 -18.04 5.94 -3.26
CA GLY A 66 -19.21 5.89 -4.12
C GLY A 66 -19.03 6.42 -5.55
N ARG A 67 -17.81 6.80 -5.96
CA ARG A 67 -17.52 7.37 -7.28
C ARG A 67 -16.67 6.44 -8.12
N ASP A 68 -17.00 6.26 -9.38
CA ASP A 68 -16.17 5.55 -10.34
C ASP A 68 -14.86 6.32 -10.61
N ILE A 69 -13.74 5.72 -10.25
CA ILE A 69 -12.40 6.29 -10.45
C ILE A 69 -11.56 5.51 -11.47
N THR A 70 -12.14 4.51 -12.14
CA THR A 70 -11.45 3.53 -13.00
C THR A 70 -10.47 4.16 -13.99
N ARG A 71 -10.83 5.31 -14.55
CA ARG A 71 -10.00 6.02 -15.52
C ARG A 71 -9.53 7.39 -15.04
N HIS A 72 -9.59 7.63 -13.73
CA HIS A 72 -9.11 8.88 -13.18
C HIS A 72 -7.58 8.85 -13.05
N PRO A 73 -6.88 9.93 -13.40
CA PRO A 73 -5.44 10.03 -13.16
C PRO A 73 -5.14 10.16 -11.66
N ALA A 74 -4.00 9.66 -11.22
CA ALA A 74 -3.60 9.57 -9.83
C ALA A 74 -3.75 10.89 -9.03
N HIS A 75 -3.46 12.05 -9.65
CA HIS A 75 -3.60 13.34 -8.98
C HIS A 75 -5.06 13.72 -8.65
N ARG A 76 -6.05 13.24 -9.43
CA ARG A 76 -7.48 13.40 -9.11
C ARG A 76 -7.90 12.47 -8.00
N ILE A 77 -7.47 11.21 -8.05
CA ILE A 77 -7.76 10.21 -7.03
C ILE A 77 -7.20 10.67 -5.67
N ARG A 78 -5.97 11.19 -5.65
CA ARG A 78 -5.37 11.78 -4.45
C ARG A 78 -6.21 12.91 -3.86
N ARG A 79 -6.74 13.83 -4.70
CA ARG A 79 -7.62 14.91 -4.24
C ARG A 79 -8.94 14.44 -3.66
N MET A 80 -9.37 13.24 -3.99
CA MET A 80 -10.56 12.60 -3.41
C MET A 80 -10.29 11.99 -2.04
N GLY A 81 -9.02 11.92 -1.61
CA GLY A 81 -8.61 11.41 -0.30
C GLY A 81 -8.03 10.00 -0.33
N LEU A 82 -7.65 9.45 -1.49
CA LEU A 82 -6.91 8.19 -1.58
C LEU A 82 -5.42 8.49 -1.79
N THR A 83 -4.58 8.03 -0.88
CA THR A 83 -3.12 8.22 -0.95
C THR A 83 -2.43 6.87 -1.12
N TYR A 84 -1.48 6.82 -2.04
CA TYR A 84 -0.65 5.64 -2.30
C TYR A 84 0.79 5.90 -1.85
N ILE A 85 1.34 4.98 -1.06
CA ILE A 85 2.74 4.95 -0.63
C ILE A 85 3.39 3.79 -1.38
N PRO A 86 4.29 4.05 -2.33
CA PRO A 86 4.95 3.01 -3.12
C PRO A 86 6.07 2.31 -2.32
N GLU A 87 6.41 1.10 -2.71
CA GLU A 87 7.55 0.31 -2.24
C GLU A 87 8.86 1.14 -2.18
N GLY A 88 9.12 2.00 -3.16
CA GLY A 88 10.29 2.89 -3.22
C GLY A 88 10.18 4.15 -2.35
N ARG A 89 9.32 4.16 -1.30
CA ARG A 89 9.10 5.25 -0.34
C ARG A 89 8.47 6.52 -0.91
N GLY A 90 8.70 6.86 -2.18
CA GLY A 90 8.14 8.04 -2.85
C GLY A 90 8.53 9.39 -2.23
N ILE A 91 9.67 9.48 -1.54
CA ILE A 91 10.23 10.71 -1.00
C ILE A 91 11.08 11.45 -2.05
N PHE A 92 11.35 12.73 -1.81
CA PHE A 92 12.28 13.53 -2.59
C PHE A 92 13.63 13.60 -1.88
N PRO A 93 14.62 12.76 -2.24
CA PRO A 93 15.87 12.62 -1.45
C PRO A 93 16.74 13.87 -1.42
N ARG A 94 16.61 14.75 -2.42
CA ARG A 94 17.35 16.02 -2.52
C ARG A 94 16.67 17.19 -1.81
N LEU A 95 15.49 17.00 -1.26
CA LEU A 95 14.79 17.99 -0.45
C LEU A 95 15.00 17.68 1.03
N SER A 96 14.90 18.70 1.88
CA SER A 96 14.86 18.50 3.33
C SER A 96 13.62 17.75 3.77
N VAL A 97 13.61 17.23 5.00
CA VAL A 97 12.43 16.62 5.62
C VAL A 97 11.24 17.57 5.57
N VAL A 98 11.42 18.79 6.03
CA VAL A 98 10.33 19.79 6.06
C VAL A 98 9.86 20.16 4.64
N ASP A 99 10.73 20.22 3.64
CA ASP A 99 10.32 20.49 2.27
C ASP A 99 9.56 19.31 1.65
N ASN A 100 9.93 18.08 2.00
CA ASN A 100 9.14 16.89 1.66
C ASN A 100 7.71 16.98 2.20
N LEU A 101 7.53 17.42 3.46
CA LEU A 101 6.21 17.62 4.06
C LEU A 101 5.47 18.80 3.40
N ARG A 102 6.14 19.93 3.14
CA ARG A 102 5.55 21.06 2.40
C ARG A 102 5.03 20.66 1.03
N MET A 103 5.79 19.83 0.29
CA MET A 103 5.34 19.30 -1.00
C MET A 103 4.11 18.40 -0.86
N ALA A 104 4.02 17.60 0.21
CA ALA A 104 2.87 16.74 0.44
C ALA A 104 1.57 17.56 0.60
N VAL A 105 1.63 18.65 1.37
CA VAL A 105 0.49 19.52 1.68
C VAL A 105 0.28 20.68 0.70
N ALA A 106 1.03 20.71 -0.41
CA ALA A 106 0.98 21.84 -1.36
C ALA A 106 -0.42 22.10 -1.97
N GLN A 107 -1.27 21.09 -2.01
CA GLN A 107 -2.65 21.18 -2.52
C GLN A 107 -3.66 21.52 -1.44
N GLU A 108 -3.29 21.48 -0.15
CA GLU A 108 -4.13 21.92 0.95
C GLU A 108 -4.30 23.46 0.96
N ARG A 109 -5.35 23.93 1.62
CA ARG A 109 -5.55 25.39 1.81
C ARG A 109 -4.33 25.95 2.53
N ARG A 110 -3.86 27.12 2.09
CA ARG A 110 -2.62 27.72 2.62
C ARG A 110 -2.64 27.90 4.14
N ALA A 111 -3.82 28.19 4.72
CA ALA A 111 -4.00 28.35 6.15
C ALA A 111 -3.82 27.03 6.92
N ASP A 112 -4.17 25.89 6.33
CA ASP A 112 -4.20 24.58 7.00
C ASP A 112 -2.85 23.84 6.91
N ARG A 113 -1.92 24.30 6.06
CA ARG A 113 -0.62 23.65 5.80
C ARG A 113 0.28 23.57 7.03
N PRO A 114 0.43 24.65 7.85
CA PRO A 114 1.26 24.57 9.05
C PRO A 114 0.78 23.48 10.02
N ASP A 115 -0.52 23.42 10.27
CA ASP A 115 -1.11 22.44 11.19
C ASP A 115 -1.00 21.01 10.65
N ALA A 116 -1.13 20.83 9.33
CA ALA A 116 -0.94 19.54 8.68
C ALA A 116 0.50 19.02 8.83
N ILE A 117 1.48 19.92 8.69
CA ILE A 117 2.91 19.59 8.90
C ILE A 117 3.17 19.30 10.38
N ALA A 118 2.64 20.11 11.30
CA ALA A 118 2.78 19.90 12.74
C ALA A 118 2.27 18.52 13.15
N ARG A 119 1.04 18.14 12.74
CA ARG A 119 0.47 16.80 13.01
C ARG A 119 1.35 15.67 12.48
N ALA A 120 1.96 15.83 11.32
CA ALA A 120 2.86 14.83 10.74
C ALA A 120 4.15 14.68 11.56
N VAL A 121 4.70 15.79 12.08
CA VAL A 121 5.89 15.82 12.95
C VAL A 121 5.57 15.27 14.33
N ASP A 122 4.42 15.62 14.90
CA ASP A 122 3.98 15.11 16.22
C ASP A 122 3.86 13.58 16.22
N ARG A 123 3.37 13.01 15.12
CA ARG A 123 3.27 11.55 14.94
C ARG A 123 4.65 10.88 14.80
N PHE A 124 5.63 11.56 14.21
CA PHE A 124 6.99 11.07 14.01
C PHE A 124 8.02 12.09 14.51
N PRO A 125 8.25 12.19 15.83
CA PRO A 125 9.09 13.24 16.43
C PRO A 125 10.53 13.28 15.88
N VAL A 126 11.07 12.14 15.47
CA VAL A 126 12.40 12.06 14.83
C VAL A 126 12.50 12.93 13.57
N LEU A 127 11.40 13.07 12.82
CA LEU A 127 11.38 13.93 11.62
C LEU A 127 11.44 15.42 11.98
N GLY A 128 10.83 15.81 13.09
CA GLY A 128 10.93 17.17 13.62
C GLY A 128 12.35 17.54 14.01
N GLN A 129 13.04 16.62 14.71
CA GLN A 129 14.46 16.80 15.10
C GLN A 129 15.39 16.92 13.90
N ARG A 130 15.01 16.32 12.77
CA ARG A 130 15.79 16.29 11.51
C ARG A 130 15.19 17.13 10.41
N SER A 131 14.34 18.12 10.74
CA SER A 131 13.52 18.89 9.79
C SER A 131 14.31 19.50 8.63
N ASN A 132 15.52 19.98 8.87
CA ASN A 132 16.40 20.58 7.87
C ASN A 132 17.36 19.59 7.19
N GLN A 133 17.39 18.32 7.64
CA GLN A 133 18.26 17.31 7.04
C GLN A 133 17.72 16.88 5.67
N LEU A 134 18.62 16.58 4.72
CA LEU A 134 18.22 16.03 3.42
C LEU A 134 17.58 14.64 3.62
N ALA A 135 16.42 14.42 3.01
CA ALA A 135 15.68 13.15 3.15
C ALA A 135 16.50 11.94 2.67
N GLY A 136 17.37 12.12 1.67
CA GLY A 136 18.24 11.06 1.18
C GLY A 136 19.34 10.63 2.15
N SER A 137 19.66 11.44 3.17
CA SER A 137 20.66 11.12 4.20
C SER A 137 20.06 10.50 5.48
N LEU A 138 18.75 10.36 5.53
CA LEU A 138 18.06 9.64 6.59
C LEU A 138 18.32 8.12 6.50
N SER A 139 18.22 7.43 7.63
CA SER A 139 18.19 5.96 7.63
C SER A 139 16.99 5.42 6.84
N GLY A 140 17.06 4.16 6.42
CA GLY A 140 15.97 3.53 5.67
C GLY A 140 14.60 3.63 6.38
N GLY A 141 14.57 3.43 7.69
CA GLY A 141 13.36 3.56 8.48
C GLY A 141 12.84 4.97 8.62
N GLU A 142 13.74 5.95 8.83
CA GLU A 142 13.35 7.37 8.88
C GLU A 142 12.80 7.85 7.54
N GLN A 143 13.34 7.34 6.42
CA GLN A 143 12.79 7.61 5.09
C GLN A 143 11.39 7.01 4.93
N GLN A 144 11.14 5.82 5.51
CA GLN A 144 9.82 5.18 5.48
C GLN A 144 8.83 5.94 6.37
N MET A 145 9.26 6.37 7.57
CA MET A 145 8.47 7.24 8.43
C MET A 145 8.13 8.56 7.71
N LEU A 146 9.08 9.14 6.97
CA LEU A 146 8.82 10.35 6.17
C LEU A 146 7.80 10.08 5.05
N ALA A 147 7.86 8.93 4.38
CA ALA A 147 6.87 8.54 3.38
C ALA A 147 5.47 8.44 3.98
N LEU A 148 5.34 7.79 5.15
CA LEU A 148 4.09 7.67 5.87
C LEU A 148 3.60 9.04 6.39
N ALA A 149 4.48 9.84 6.98
CA ALA A 149 4.16 11.20 7.43
C ALA A 149 3.61 12.07 6.30
N ARG A 150 4.20 12.00 5.11
CA ARG A 150 3.75 12.71 3.90
C ARG A 150 2.36 12.24 3.44
N ALA A 151 2.09 10.93 3.55
CA ALA A 151 0.80 10.38 3.19
C ALA A 151 -0.30 10.82 4.16
N LEU A 152 0.00 10.83 5.47
CA LEU A 152 -0.95 11.15 6.52
C LEU A 152 -1.15 12.66 6.74
N ALA A 153 -0.20 13.51 6.34
CA ALA A 153 -0.29 14.97 6.47
C ALA A 153 -1.56 15.56 5.82
N VAL A 154 -2.06 14.94 4.75
CA VAL A 154 -3.26 15.39 4.02
C VAL A 154 -4.57 14.79 4.58
N SER A 155 -4.54 14.11 5.71
CA SER A 155 -5.71 13.46 6.34
C SER A 155 -6.52 12.64 5.33
N PRO A 156 -5.91 11.62 4.71
CA PRO A 156 -6.56 10.82 3.68
C PRO A 156 -7.73 10.00 4.26
N LYS A 157 -8.72 9.67 3.43
CA LYS A 157 -9.78 8.71 3.76
C LYS A 157 -9.29 7.27 3.68
N LEU A 158 -8.36 7.01 2.73
CA LEU A 158 -7.78 5.71 2.49
C LEU A 158 -6.30 5.85 2.12
N VAL A 159 -5.48 4.99 2.74
CA VAL A 159 -4.05 4.83 2.41
C VAL A 159 -3.85 3.44 1.83
N ILE A 160 -3.17 3.37 0.69
CA ILE A 160 -2.60 2.13 0.16
C ILE A 160 -1.11 2.16 0.48
N ALA A 161 -0.65 1.23 1.32
CA ALA A 161 0.73 1.07 1.74
C ALA A 161 1.33 -0.17 1.07
N ASP A 162 2.29 0.04 0.16
CA ASP A 162 2.85 -1.02 -0.69
C ASP A 162 4.27 -1.38 -0.21
N GLU A 163 4.41 -2.57 0.40
CA GLU A 163 5.65 -3.17 0.90
C GLU A 163 6.51 -2.21 1.74
N MET A 164 5.88 -1.58 2.74
CA MET A 164 6.55 -0.55 3.55
C MET A 164 7.62 -1.10 4.49
N SER A 165 7.56 -2.38 4.83
CA SER A 165 8.53 -3.04 5.72
C SER A 165 9.74 -3.63 4.99
N LEU A 166 9.71 -3.68 3.65
CA LEU A 166 10.74 -4.33 2.84
C LEU A 166 12.13 -3.71 3.07
N GLY A 167 13.10 -4.57 3.42
CA GLY A 167 14.50 -4.17 3.63
C GLY A 167 14.75 -3.35 4.90
N LEU A 168 13.79 -3.30 5.82
CA LEU A 168 13.97 -2.69 7.14
C LEU A 168 14.41 -3.71 8.19
N ALA A 169 15.18 -3.25 9.17
CA ALA A 169 15.45 -4.02 10.38
C ALA A 169 14.13 -4.19 11.18
N PRO A 170 13.93 -5.32 11.90
CA PRO A 170 12.65 -5.63 12.58
C PRO A 170 12.12 -4.51 13.48
N LEU A 171 12.96 -3.92 14.32
CA LEU A 171 12.57 -2.81 15.20
C LEU A 171 12.11 -1.56 14.44
N VAL A 172 12.66 -1.34 13.26
CA VAL A 172 12.30 -0.19 12.43
C VAL A 172 10.99 -0.46 11.69
N ALA A 173 10.79 -1.69 11.20
CA ALA A 173 9.54 -2.11 10.62
C ALA A 173 8.39 -1.96 11.63
N GLU A 174 8.63 -2.32 12.90
CA GLU A 174 7.65 -2.15 13.98
C GLU A 174 7.19 -0.70 14.10
N SER A 175 8.10 0.27 14.12
CA SER A 175 7.73 1.70 14.19
C SER A 175 6.89 2.17 13.00
N VAL A 176 7.05 1.57 11.83
CA VAL A 176 6.22 1.86 10.65
C VAL A 176 4.81 1.28 10.84
N PHE A 177 4.70 0.04 11.34
CA PHE A 177 3.41 -0.58 11.65
C PHE A 177 2.67 0.16 12.77
N GLU A 178 3.37 0.62 13.82
CA GLU A 178 2.79 1.47 14.86
C GLU A 178 2.20 2.76 14.25
N GLY A 179 2.91 3.40 13.32
CA GLY A 179 2.41 4.58 12.62
C GLY A 179 1.18 4.31 11.74
N LEU A 180 1.06 3.12 11.15
CA LEU A 180 -0.13 2.69 10.41
C LEU A 180 -1.29 2.39 11.36
N ASP A 181 -1.02 1.74 12.51
CA ASP A 181 -2.04 1.46 13.53
C ASP A 181 -2.61 2.75 14.15
N ASP A 182 -1.78 3.75 14.40
CA ASP A 182 -2.22 5.08 14.82
C ASP A 182 -3.09 5.76 13.75
N ALA A 183 -2.76 5.58 12.47
CA ALA A 183 -3.59 6.07 11.37
C ALA A 183 -4.96 5.38 11.36
N ARG A 184 -5.01 4.04 11.53
CA ARG A 184 -6.23 3.26 11.68
C ARG A 184 -7.09 3.76 12.84
N ARG A 185 -6.48 3.93 14.03
CA ARG A 185 -7.18 4.45 15.23
C ARG A 185 -7.77 5.85 15.01
N SER A 186 -7.17 6.62 14.11
CA SER A 186 -7.68 7.93 13.69
C SER A 186 -8.83 7.84 12.67
N GLY A 187 -9.30 6.62 12.32
CA GLY A 187 -10.39 6.36 11.37
C GLY A 187 -9.97 6.28 9.91
N ILE A 188 -8.67 6.26 9.60
CA ILE A 188 -8.17 6.11 8.24
C ILE A 188 -8.29 4.64 7.81
N THR A 189 -8.85 4.40 6.63
CA THR A 189 -8.91 3.08 6.03
C THR A 189 -7.55 2.73 5.41
N ILE A 190 -7.11 1.48 5.54
CA ILE A 190 -5.79 1.06 5.05
C ILE A 190 -5.93 -0.19 4.16
N VAL A 191 -5.30 -0.14 2.99
CA VAL A 191 -4.97 -1.33 2.20
C VAL A 191 -3.48 -1.54 2.33
N LEU A 192 -3.09 -2.64 2.97
CA LEU A 192 -1.70 -2.96 3.27
C LEU A 192 -1.24 -4.10 2.35
N SER A 193 -0.30 -3.83 1.46
CA SER A 193 0.37 -4.84 0.64
C SER A 193 1.69 -5.20 1.32
N GLU A 194 1.84 -6.45 1.75
CA GLU A 194 3.01 -6.90 2.51
C GLU A 194 3.45 -8.32 2.16
N GLN A 195 4.73 -8.58 2.40
CA GLN A 195 5.33 -9.90 2.33
C GLN A 195 5.40 -10.55 3.73
N PHE A 196 5.52 -9.76 4.79
CA PHE A 196 5.50 -10.24 6.18
C PHE A 196 4.08 -10.59 6.64
N VAL A 197 3.65 -11.80 6.28
CA VAL A 197 2.27 -12.28 6.41
C VAL A 197 1.74 -12.16 7.83
N HIS A 198 2.48 -12.68 8.83
CA HIS A 198 2.02 -12.69 10.21
C HIS A 198 1.73 -11.28 10.73
N ARG A 199 2.67 -10.34 10.49
CA ARG A 199 2.51 -8.97 10.95
C ARG A 199 1.37 -8.24 10.24
N ALA A 200 1.18 -8.50 8.95
CA ALA A 200 0.06 -7.93 8.20
C ALA A 200 -1.29 -8.46 8.72
N LEU A 201 -1.38 -9.76 9.03
CA LEU A 201 -2.60 -10.37 9.56
C LEU A 201 -2.94 -9.90 10.97
N GLU A 202 -1.94 -9.68 11.84
CA GLU A 202 -2.17 -9.12 13.19
C GLU A 202 -2.86 -7.75 13.14
N MET A 203 -2.58 -6.96 12.10
CA MET A 203 -3.14 -5.62 11.95
C MET A 203 -4.45 -5.61 11.16
N ALA A 204 -4.68 -6.59 10.28
CA ALA A 204 -5.78 -6.59 9.33
C ALA A 204 -7.09 -7.09 9.93
N ASP A 205 -8.20 -6.52 9.47
CA ASP A 205 -9.57 -7.01 9.72
C ASP A 205 -9.94 -8.13 8.71
N SER A 206 -9.47 -7.99 7.46
CA SER A 206 -9.64 -8.99 6.42
C SER A 206 -8.41 -9.06 5.52
N CYS A 207 -8.28 -10.13 4.77
CA CYS A 207 -7.19 -10.24 3.80
C CYS A 207 -7.62 -10.88 2.48
N LEU A 208 -6.83 -10.57 1.46
CA LEU A 208 -6.91 -11.11 0.12
C LEU A 208 -5.53 -11.66 -0.24
N ILE A 209 -5.47 -12.92 -0.65
CA ILE A 209 -4.23 -13.56 -1.11
C ILE A 209 -4.23 -13.60 -2.63
N LEU A 210 -3.22 -12.97 -3.23
CA LEU A 210 -2.97 -12.99 -4.66
C LEU A 210 -1.96 -14.08 -5.02
N THR A 211 -2.27 -14.84 -6.06
CA THR A 211 -1.37 -15.82 -6.64
C THR A 211 -1.36 -15.66 -8.15
N ARG A 212 -0.22 -15.27 -8.73
CA ARG A 212 -0.04 -15.08 -10.19
C ARG A 212 -1.12 -14.22 -10.82
N GLY A 213 -1.53 -13.14 -10.16
CA GLY A 213 -2.53 -12.20 -10.64
C GLY A 213 -3.98 -12.59 -10.41
N HIS A 214 -4.25 -13.73 -9.79
CA HIS A 214 -5.59 -14.19 -9.43
C HIS A 214 -5.84 -14.07 -7.93
N VAL A 215 -7.11 -13.92 -7.52
CA VAL A 215 -7.50 -14.07 -6.12
C VAL A 215 -7.48 -15.57 -5.79
N GLY A 216 -6.57 -15.98 -4.94
CA GLY A 216 -6.48 -17.35 -4.42
C GLY A 216 -7.43 -17.55 -3.24
N TRP A 217 -7.46 -16.57 -2.33
CA TRP A 217 -8.30 -16.61 -1.13
C TRP A 217 -8.68 -15.20 -0.66
N THR A 218 -9.83 -15.08 -0.02
CA THR A 218 -10.28 -13.85 0.67
C THR A 218 -11.17 -14.21 1.85
N GLY A 219 -11.04 -13.47 2.96
CA GLY A 219 -11.83 -13.69 4.17
C GLY A 219 -11.37 -12.78 5.32
N ALA A 220 -11.92 -13.02 6.51
CA ALA A 220 -11.46 -12.33 7.72
C ALA A 220 -10.02 -12.73 8.04
N ALA A 221 -9.20 -11.78 8.52
CA ALA A 221 -7.79 -12.05 8.80
C ALA A 221 -7.57 -13.20 9.79
N GLY A 222 -8.44 -13.32 10.80
CA GLY A 222 -8.42 -14.43 11.77
C GLY A 222 -8.76 -15.81 11.20
N GLU A 223 -9.35 -15.86 9.98
CA GLU A 223 -9.67 -17.12 9.29
C GLU A 223 -8.52 -17.58 8.38
N ALA A 224 -7.54 -16.71 8.11
CA ALA A 224 -6.33 -17.05 7.35
C ALA A 224 -5.38 -17.88 8.23
N GLY A 225 -5.77 -19.08 8.59
CA GLY A 225 -4.95 -20.02 9.35
C GLY A 225 -3.70 -20.47 8.60
N GLN A 226 -2.79 -21.16 9.30
CA GLN A 226 -1.52 -21.61 8.74
C GLN A 226 -1.69 -22.45 7.47
N GLU A 227 -2.73 -23.28 7.39
CA GLU A 227 -3.04 -24.09 6.20
C GLU A 227 -3.30 -23.23 4.96
N VAL A 228 -4.04 -22.13 5.11
CA VAL A 228 -4.30 -21.16 4.02
C VAL A 228 -3.03 -20.46 3.60
N ILE A 229 -2.21 -20.05 4.59
CA ILE A 229 -0.93 -19.39 4.36
C ILE A 229 0.00 -20.34 3.60
N ASP A 230 0.17 -21.58 4.07
CA ASP A 230 1.05 -22.57 3.46
C ASP A 230 0.61 -22.95 2.05
N ARG A 231 -0.71 -23.07 1.83
CA ARG A 231 -1.26 -23.42 0.51
C ARG A 231 -1.02 -22.35 -0.55
N TYR A 232 -1.12 -21.07 -0.20
CA TYR A 232 -1.08 -19.98 -1.18
C TYR A 232 0.23 -19.21 -1.20
N LEU A 233 1.01 -19.27 -0.13
CA LEU A 233 2.29 -18.57 0.01
C LEU A 233 3.48 -19.52 0.10
N GLY A 234 3.30 -20.73 0.65
CA GLY A 234 4.35 -21.75 0.73
C GLY A 234 4.76 -22.34 -0.63
N GLU A 235 3.84 -22.41 -1.59
CA GLU A 235 4.15 -22.89 -2.95
C GLU A 235 5.00 -21.90 -3.78
N ALA A 236 5.14 -20.66 -3.35
CA ALA A 236 5.89 -19.64 -4.09
C ALA A 236 7.40 -19.73 -3.88
N ASP A 237 7.88 -20.40 -2.81
CA ASP A 237 9.29 -20.63 -2.50
C ASP A 237 9.79 -22.01 -2.97
N ALA A 238 8.95 -22.85 -3.57
CA ALA A 238 9.41 -24.10 -4.18
C ALA A 238 10.26 -23.75 -5.42
N PRO A 239 11.55 -24.17 -5.48
CA PRO A 239 12.37 -23.93 -6.66
C PRO A 239 11.69 -24.61 -7.85
N THR A 240 11.55 -23.88 -8.94
CA THR A 240 11.11 -24.44 -10.23
C THR A 240 11.95 -25.69 -10.49
N PRO A 241 11.36 -26.87 -10.67
CA PRO A 241 12.15 -28.07 -10.96
C PRO A 241 12.90 -27.79 -12.26
N ALA A 242 14.24 -27.69 -12.12
CA ALA A 242 15.15 -27.75 -13.23
C ALA A 242 15.04 -29.17 -13.81
N GLY A 243 14.25 -29.31 -14.82
CA GLY A 243 14.03 -30.61 -15.41
C GLY A 243 13.40 -30.51 -16.78
N LEU A 244 14.24 -30.58 -17.74
CA LEU A 244 14.24 -31.44 -18.93
C LEU A 244 14.99 -30.76 -20.07
N ALA A 245 16.30 -30.58 -19.84
CA ALA A 245 17.25 -30.64 -20.95
C ALA A 245 17.62 -32.12 -21.16
N ASN A 246 16.88 -32.81 -21.98
CA ASN A 246 17.26 -34.04 -22.64
C ASN A 246 16.87 -33.85 -24.09
N GLY A 247 17.81 -33.72 -25.02
CA GLY A 247 18.54 -34.87 -25.56
C GLY A 247 17.92 -35.13 -26.88
N LEU A 248 18.45 -34.54 -27.95
CA LEU A 248 18.38 -35.14 -29.28
C LEU A 248 19.79 -35.08 -29.84
N GLN A 249 20.30 -36.26 -30.02
CA GLN A 249 21.47 -36.59 -30.82
C GLN A 249 21.32 -36.16 -32.28
#